data_a52a5da62825972b7d0d140f0c4f862d
#
_entry.id   a52a5da62825972b7d0d140f0c4f862d
#
_cell.length_a   1.000
_cell.length_b   1.000
_cell.length_c   1.000
_cell.angle_alpha   90.00
_cell.angle_beta   90.00
_cell.angle_gamma   90.00
#
_symmetry.space_group_name_H-M   'P 1'
#
loop_
_entity.id
_entity.type
_entity.pdbx_description
1 polymer ?
#
loop_
_entity_poly.entity_id
_entity_poly.type
_entity_poly.pdbx_seq_one_letter_code
_entity_poly.pdbx_strand_id
1 'polypeptide(L)'
;MADNKRTGLSALADAGNEGEDFSVIDAIGGPRGVIESMLPGVVFVVLFVVTSNLNLTIAVSAILAVLQVSARLIQRQSVMGAVSGLVAVGICLIWAWQTHEARNYYIFGFITNAGYAALLAVSLIARVPGLGLVVEFIRSLPTEHFKAWFNDWMSDKALKRAYMIITGLWVGLFLLRLAVQVPLYLTNHVAALGVARLLMGI
;
A
#
# COMPACT_ATOMS: atom_id res chain seq x y z
N MET A 1 24.10 -32.27 0.59
CA MET A 1 22.79 -31.84 1.05
C MET A 1 22.60 -30.42 0.54
N ALA A 2 21.87 -30.27 -0.54
CA ALA A 2 21.64 -28.96 -1.18
C ALA A 2 20.41 -28.32 -0.51
N ASP A 3 20.64 -27.28 0.26
CA ASP A 3 19.61 -26.43 0.84
C ASP A 3 18.99 -25.57 -0.28
N ASN A 4 17.87 -26.05 -0.80
CA ASN A 4 17.14 -25.40 -1.89
C ASN A 4 16.38 -24.20 -1.31
N LYS A 5 17.01 -23.01 -1.32
CA LYS A 5 16.33 -21.74 -0.98
C LYS A 5 15.20 -21.50 -1.98
N ARG A 6 14.01 -21.88 -1.58
CA ARG A 6 12.77 -21.65 -2.34
C ARG A 6 12.54 -20.15 -2.50
N THR A 7 12.37 -19.71 -3.71
CA THR A 7 12.05 -18.31 -4.04
C THR A 7 10.65 -17.94 -3.53
N GLY A 8 10.42 -16.69 -3.16
CA GLY A 8 9.19 -16.22 -2.50
C GLY A 8 7.86 -16.63 -3.16
N LEU A 9 7.86 -16.84 -4.49
CA LEU A 9 6.67 -17.33 -5.23
C LEU A 9 6.37 -18.83 -4.97
N SER A 10 7.39 -19.67 -4.76
CA SER A 10 7.16 -21.07 -4.43
C SER A 10 6.71 -21.26 -2.98
N ALA A 11 7.16 -20.38 -2.07
CA ALA A 11 6.66 -20.36 -0.69
C ALA A 11 5.19 -19.94 -0.61
N LEU A 12 4.73 -19.06 -1.51
CA LEU A 12 3.31 -18.68 -1.62
C LEU A 12 2.45 -19.84 -2.14
N ALA A 13 2.96 -20.65 -3.06
CA ALA A 13 2.24 -21.80 -3.60
C ALA A 13 2.17 -22.97 -2.58
N ASP A 14 3.22 -23.17 -1.79
CA ASP A 14 3.27 -24.21 -0.74
C ASP A 14 2.36 -23.85 0.46
N ALA A 15 2.30 -22.58 0.86
CA ALA A 15 1.43 -22.12 1.95
C ALA A 15 -0.07 -22.28 1.65
N GLY A 16 -0.46 -22.25 0.37
CA GLY A 16 -1.83 -22.54 -0.07
C GLY A 16 -2.22 -24.03 0.07
N ASN A 17 -1.23 -24.93 0.16
CA ASN A 17 -1.48 -26.38 0.21
C ASN A 17 -1.43 -27.00 1.63
N GLU A 18 -0.83 -26.31 2.61
CA GLU A 18 -0.57 -26.91 3.94
C GLU A 18 -1.45 -26.36 5.07
N GLY A 19 -2.46 -25.51 4.78
CA GLY A 19 -3.40 -25.01 5.81
C GLY A 19 -2.74 -24.16 6.91
N GLU A 20 -1.47 -23.75 6.74
CA GLU A 20 -0.84 -22.79 7.62
C GLU A 20 -1.38 -21.38 7.28
N ASP A 21 -1.83 -20.67 8.31
CA ASP A 21 -2.32 -19.29 8.20
C ASP A 21 -1.27 -18.41 7.50
N PHE A 22 -1.49 -18.13 6.21
CA PHE A 22 -0.65 -17.22 5.44
C PHE A 22 -0.72 -15.83 6.07
N SER A 23 0.31 -15.44 6.80
CA SER A 23 0.43 -14.10 7.36
C SER A 23 0.98 -13.14 6.29
N VAL A 24 0.12 -12.28 5.76
CA VAL A 24 0.50 -11.17 4.87
C VAL A 24 1.58 -10.30 5.53
N ILE A 25 1.53 -10.19 6.86
CA ILE A 25 2.49 -9.42 7.65
C ILE A 25 3.89 -10.05 7.57
N ASP A 26 3.99 -11.39 7.61
CA ASP A 26 5.27 -12.08 7.50
C ASP A 26 5.86 -11.99 6.09
N ALA A 27 5.01 -11.98 5.06
CA ALA A 27 5.44 -11.78 3.67
C ALA A 27 6.05 -10.39 3.42
N ILE A 28 5.64 -9.37 4.16
CA ILE A 28 6.14 -7.98 4.07
C ILE A 28 7.40 -7.79 4.97
N GLY A 29 7.79 -8.81 5.75
CA GLY A 29 8.91 -8.74 6.68
C GLY A 29 8.50 -8.45 8.12
N GLY A 30 7.27 -8.81 8.48
CA GLY A 30 6.70 -8.65 9.82
C GLY A 30 6.39 -7.20 10.21
N PRO A 31 5.98 -6.95 11.47
CA PRO A 31 5.69 -5.61 11.97
C PRO A 31 6.85 -4.63 11.80
N ARG A 32 8.08 -5.14 11.91
CA ARG A 32 9.30 -4.35 11.70
C ARG A 32 9.41 -3.87 10.25
N GLY A 33 9.10 -4.72 9.26
CA GLY A 33 9.12 -4.36 7.85
C GLY A 33 8.12 -3.26 7.50
N VAL A 34 6.95 -3.30 8.13
CA VAL A 34 5.93 -2.25 7.97
C VAL A 34 6.43 -0.92 8.52
N ILE A 35 6.95 -0.89 9.76
CA ILE A 35 7.47 0.35 10.37
C ILE A 35 8.64 0.92 9.56
N GLU A 36 9.56 0.08 9.13
CA GLU A 36 10.71 0.50 8.31
C GLU A 36 10.27 1.11 6.97
N SER A 37 9.23 0.55 6.32
CA SER A 37 8.74 1.09 5.04
C SER A 37 8.06 2.46 5.17
N MET A 38 7.50 2.77 6.34
CA MET A 38 6.86 4.06 6.63
C MET A 38 7.87 5.15 7.00
N LEU A 39 9.04 4.77 7.49
CA LEU A 39 10.01 5.69 8.11
C LEU A 39 10.46 6.84 7.20
N PRO A 40 10.79 6.66 5.91
CA PRO A 40 11.17 7.77 5.03
C PRO A 40 10.06 8.81 4.85
N GLY A 41 8.81 8.34 4.78
CA GLY A 41 7.65 9.23 4.69
C GLY A 41 7.39 10.02 5.98
N VAL A 42 7.53 9.38 7.13
CA VAL A 42 7.41 10.03 8.45
C VAL A 42 8.51 11.08 8.60
N VAL A 43 9.75 10.72 8.28
CA VAL A 43 10.90 11.65 8.34
C VAL A 43 10.69 12.84 7.41
N PHE A 44 10.19 12.62 6.18
CA PHE A 44 9.83 13.70 5.27
C PHE A 44 8.85 14.69 5.92
N VAL A 45 7.76 14.19 6.48
CA VAL A 45 6.74 15.05 7.11
C VAL A 45 7.31 15.82 8.30
N VAL A 46 7.97 15.12 9.23
CA VAL A 46 8.50 15.72 10.46
C VAL A 46 9.55 16.79 10.12
N LEU A 47 10.51 16.48 9.25
CA LEU A 47 11.54 17.43 8.85
C LEU A 47 10.96 18.65 8.12
N PHE A 48 9.98 18.42 7.24
CA PHE A 48 9.36 19.55 6.54
C PHE A 48 8.58 20.45 7.49
N VAL A 49 7.86 19.90 8.45
CA VAL A 49 7.12 20.65 9.48
C VAL A 49 8.09 21.50 10.33
N VAL A 50 9.23 20.92 10.72
CA VAL A 50 10.19 21.59 11.62
C VAL A 50 11.06 22.61 10.87
N THR A 51 11.54 22.27 9.66
CA THR A 51 12.55 23.07 8.97
C THR A 51 11.99 23.97 7.87
N SER A 52 10.80 23.67 7.37
CA SER A 52 10.17 24.30 6.18
C SER A 52 11.11 24.32 4.96
N ASN A 53 12.15 23.47 4.95
CA ASN A 53 13.17 23.41 3.90
C ASN A 53 12.98 22.14 3.07
N LEU A 54 12.40 22.29 1.88
CA LEU A 54 12.09 21.19 0.98
C LEU A 54 13.35 20.43 0.55
N ASN A 55 14.43 21.12 0.17
CA ASN A 55 15.65 20.47 -0.31
C ASN A 55 16.32 19.61 0.77
N LEU A 56 16.40 20.13 2.01
CA LEU A 56 16.92 19.39 3.14
C LEU A 56 16.07 18.14 3.42
N THR A 57 14.76 18.33 3.44
CA THR A 57 13.79 17.25 3.70
C THR A 57 13.89 16.13 2.66
N ILE A 58 13.94 16.48 1.38
CA ILE A 58 14.12 15.54 0.28
C ILE A 58 15.45 14.77 0.44
N ALA A 59 16.56 15.51 0.66
CA ALA A 59 17.87 14.90 0.76
C ALA A 59 17.95 13.89 1.93
N VAL A 60 17.49 14.27 3.12
CA VAL A 60 17.52 13.38 4.29
C VAL A 60 16.61 12.18 4.10
N SER A 61 15.40 12.36 3.56
CA SER A 61 14.47 11.25 3.32
C SER A 61 15.00 10.27 2.27
N ALA A 62 15.63 10.78 1.21
CA ALA A 62 16.24 9.95 0.17
C ALA A 62 17.45 9.15 0.73
N ILE A 63 18.32 9.81 1.49
CA ILE A 63 19.46 9.13 2.12
C ILE A 63 18.97 8.00 3.05
N LEU A 64 17.96 8.29 3.87
CA LEU A 64 17.39 7.30 4.78
C LEU A 64 16.81 6.10 4.01
N ALA A 65 16.06 6.34 2.93
CA ALA A 65 15.51 5.29 2.10
C ALA A 65 16.60 4.40 1.47
N VAL A 66 17.68 5.00 0.97
CA VAL A 66 18.82 4.27 0.42
C VAL A 66 19.53 3.45 1.50
N LEU A 67 19.75 4.02 2.69
CA LEU A 67 20.36 3.30 3.82
C LEU A 67 19.52 2.09 4.24
N GLN A 68 18.19 2.22 4.29
CA GLN A 68 17.31 1.11 4.61
C GLN A 68 17.39 -0.04 3.60
N VAL A 69 17.38 0.28 2.30
CA VAL A 69 17.53 -0.73 1.24
C VAL A 69 18.88 -1.40 1.33
N SER A 70 19.95 -0.60 1.54
CA SER A 70 21.31 -1.14 1.68
C SER A 70 21.43 -2.06 2.88
N ALA A 71 20.85 -1.70 4.02
CA ALA A 71 20.83 -2.54 5.21
C ALA A 71 20.11 -3.88 4.96
N ARG A 72 18.96 -3.88 4.26
CA ARG A 72 18.24 -5.10 3.91
C ARG A 72 19.00 -5.99 2.94
N LEU A 73 19.72 -5.39 1.98
CA LEU A 73 20.60 -6.13 1.06
C LEU A 73 21.72 -6.85 1.82
N ILE A 74 22.37 -6.16 2.77
CA ILE A 74 23.42 -6.73 3.61
C ILE A 74 22.87 -7.87 4.49
N GLN A 75 21.66 -7.69 5.03
CA GLN A 75 20.98 -8.69 5.87
C GLN A 75 20.40 -9.86 5.06
N ARG A 76 20.51 -9.85 3.74
CA ARG A 76 19.97 -10.87 2.82
C ARG A 76 18.46 -11.12 3.01
N GLN A 77 17.73 -10.10 3.43
CA GLN A 77 16.27 -10.15 3.58
C GLN A 77 15.58 -9.94 2.23
N SER A 78 14.26 -10.24 2.16
CA SER A 78 13.47 -9.98 0.95
C SER A 78 13.51 -8.50 0.58
N VAL A 79 14.09 -8.19 -0.58
CA VAL A 79 14.32 -6.81 -1.06
C VAL A 79 13.12 -6.29 -1.84
N MET A 80 12.22 -7.17 -2.27
CA MET A 80 11.11 -6.83 -3.17
C MET A 80 10.24 -5.70 -2.60
N GLY A 81 9.80 -5.83 -1.33
CA GLY A 81 9.01 -4.80 -0.67
C GLY A 81 9.76 -3.49 -0.43
N ALA A 82 11.07 -3.57 -0.10
CA ALA A 82 11.90 -2.39 0.13
C ALA A 82 12.18 -1.64 -1.18
N VAL A 83 12.45 -2.34 -2.27
CA VAL A 83 12.68 -1.74 -3.60
C VAL A 83 11.42 -1.09 -4.13
N SER A 84 10.26 -1.75 -4.02
CA SER A 84 9.00 -1.15 -4.46
C SER A 84 8.65 0.12 -3.67
N GLY A 85 8.87 0.11 -2.35
CA GLY A 85 8.73 1.29 -1.50
C GLY A 85 9.70 2.42 -1.87
N LEU A 86 10.96 2.09 -2.10
CA LEU A 86 11.98 3.06 -2.54
C LEU A 86 11.61 3.71 -3.87
N VAL A 87 11.16 2.91 -4.85
CA VAL A 87 10.72 3.42 -6.16
C VAL A 87 9.53 4.37 -6.00
N ALA A 88 8.53 3.97 -5.21
CA ALA A 88 7.35 4.81 -4.97
C ALA A 88 7.71 6.14 -4.29
N VAL A 89 8.51 6.10 -3.23
CA VAL A 89 9.00 7.30 -2.54
C VAL A 89 9.89 8.13 -3.48
N GLY A 90 10.78 7.49 -4.23
CA GLY A 90 11.67 8.17 -5.20
C GLY A 90 10.88 8.97 -6.24
N ILE A 91 9.83 8.40 -6.82
CA ILE A 91 8.96 9.09 -7.76
C ILE A 91 8.31 10.33 -7.09
N CYS A 92 7.79 10.18 -5.87
CA CYS A 92 7.18 11.29 -5.13
C CYS A 92 8.20 12.42 -4.83
N LEU A 93 9.43 12.05 -4.43
CA LEU A 93 10.50 13.01 -4.13
C LEU A 93 10.99 13.74 -5.39
N ILE A 94 11.19 13.02 -6.50
CA ILE A 94 11.59 13.62 -7.78
C ILE A 94 10.54 14.62 -8.24
N TRP A 95 9.27 14.27 -8.13
CA TRP A 95 8.17 15.15 -8.51
C TRP A 95 8.11 16.41 -7.66
N ALA A 96 8.23 16.27 -6.33
CA ALA A 96 8.27 17.40 -5.41
C ALA A 96 9.49 18.33 -5.70
N TRP A 97 10.64 17.73 -6.04
CA TRP A 97 11.85 18.46 -6.39
C TRP A 97 11.71 19.23 -7.72
N GLN A 98 11.18 18.59 -8.77
CA GLN A 98 10.99 19.24 -10.08
C GLN A 98 9.98 20.39 -10.03
N THR A 99 8.94 20.26 -9.23
CA THR A 99 7.88 21.27 -9.10
C THR A 99 8.20 22.36 -8.09
N HIS A 100 9.26 22.18 -7.28
CA HIS A 100 9.63 23.05 -6.16
C HIS A 100 8.50 23.26 -5.13
N GLU A 101 7.52 22.35 -5.10
CA GLU A 101 6.38 22.40 -4.18
C GLU A 101 6.28 21.11 -3.36
N ALA A 102 6.47 21.22 -2.04
CA ALA A 102 6.42 20.08 -1.13
C ALA A 102 5.06 19.35 -1.15
N ARG A 103 3.96 20.08 -1.40
CA ARG A 103 2.61 19.47 -1.49
C ARG A 103 2.51 18.44 -2.62
N ASN A 104 3.28 18.59 -3.69
CA ASN A 104 3.25 17.71 -4.85
C ASN A 104 3.80 16.30 -4.56
N TYR A 105 4.54 16.12 -3.47
CA TYR A 105 4.87 14.80 -2.93
C TYR A 105 3.63 13.92 -2.70
N TYR A 106 2.48 14.53 -2.40
CA TYR A 106 1.26 13.81 -2.04
C TYR A 106 0.35 13.48 -3.23
N ILE A 107 0.58 14.04 -4.42
CA ILE A 107 -0.29 13.88 -5.60
C ILE A 107 -0.49 12.41 -5.98
N PHE A 108 0.59 11.63 -6.00
CA PHE A 108 0.49 10.20 -6.34
C PHE A 108 -0.40 9.43 -5.34
N GLY A 109 -0.37 9.82 -4.07
CA GLY A 109 -1.27 9.26 -3.06
C GLY A 109 -2.74 9.59 -3.33
N PHE A 110 -3.04 10.80 -3.83
CA PHE A 110 -4.42 11.17 -4.20
C PHE A 110 -4.91 10.40 -5.42
N ILE A 111 -4.07 10.29 -6.45
CA ILE A 111 -4.39 9.52 -7.66
C ILE A 111 -4.66 8.06 -7.29
N THR A 112 -3.81 7.48 -6.45
CA THR A 112 -3.97 6.09 -5.99
C THR A 112 -5.25 5.91 -5.17
N ASN A 113 -5.52 6.80 -4.21
CA ASN A 113 -6.73 6.75 -3.40
C ASN A 113 -7.99 6.94 -4.26
N ALA A 114 -7.97 7.87 -5.21
CA ALA A 114 -9.08 8.10 -6.13
C ALA A 114 -9.29 6.90 -7.06
N GLY A 115 -8.20 6.31 -7.57
CA GLY A 115 -8.25 5.11 -8.40
C GLY A 115 -8.86 3.92 -7.67
N TYR A 116 -8.42 3.64 -6.45
CA TYR A 116 -9.01 2.57 -5.64
C TYR A 116 -10.45 2.85 -5.25
N ALA A 117 -10.79 4.10 -4.87
CA ALA A 117 -12.17 4.48 -4.58
C ALA A 117 -13.07 4.24 -5.80
N ALA A 118 -12.65 4.68 -6.99
CA ALA A 118 -13.40 4.51 -8.22
C ALA A 118 -13.56 3.03 -8.59
N LEU A 119 -12.47 2.25 -8.56
CA LEU A 119 -12.49 0.82 -8.88
C LEU A 119 -13.45 0.05 -7.96
N LEU A 120 -13.33 0.28 -6.64
CA LEU A 120 -14.18 -0.39 -5.67
C LEU A 120 -15.64 0.11 -5.74
N ALA A 121 -15.88 1.39 -6.01
CA ALA A 121 -17.24 1.91 -6.23
C ALA A 121 -17.90 1.28 -7.46
N VAL A 122 -17.19 1.17 -8.57
CA VAL A 122 -17.67 0.47 -9.78
C VAL A 122 -17.98 -1.00 -9.46
N SER A 123 -17.15 -1.67 -8.68
CA SER A 123 -17.40 -3.06 -8.27
C SER A 123 -18.67 -3.21 -7.43
N LEU A 124 -18.95 -2.24 -6.55
CA LEU A 124 -20.20 -2.21 -5.76
C LEU A 124 -21.42 -2.00 -6.66
N ILE A 125 -21.36 -1.07 -7.62
CA ILE A 125 -22.42 -0.82 -8.59
C ILE A 125 -22.69 -2.08 -9.42
N ALA A 126 -21.63 -2.78 -9.84
CA ALA A 126 -21.72 -4.05 -10.55
C ALA A 126 -22.22 -5.21 -9.67
N ARG A 127 -22.42 -4.99 -8.36
CA ARG A 127 -22.80 -6.00 -7.35
C ARG A 127 -21.81 -7.17 -7.24
N VAL A 128 -20.57 -6.92 -7.61
CA VAL A 128 -19.42 -7.83 -7.46
C VAL A 128 -18.49 -7.20 -6.44
N PRO A 129 -18.42 -7.70 -5.18
CA PRO A 129 -17.58 -7.07 -4.17
C PRO A 129 -16.10 -7.22 -4.54
N GLY A 130 -15.45 -6.11 -4.92
CA GLY A 130 -14.07 -6.11 -5.41
C GLY A 130 -13.07 -6.65 -4.41
N LEU A 131 -13.21 -6.32 -3.12
CA LEU A 131 -12.36 -6.90 -2.07
C LEU A 131 -12.61 -8.40 -1.89
N GLY A 132 -13.87 -8.86 -1.98
CA GLY A 132 -14.19 -10.28 -1.93
C GLY A 132 -13.51 -11.06 -3.06
N LEU A 133 -13.52 -10.50 -4.26
CA LEU A 133 -12.85 -11.10 -5.41
C LEU A 133 -11.34 -11.24 -5.17
N VAL A 134 -10.68 -10.21 -4.62
CA VAL A 134 -9.24 -10.25 -4.31
C VAL A 134 -8.96 -11.27 -3.21
N VAL A 135 -9.73 -11.27 -2.12
CA VAL A 135 -9.53 -12.18 -0.98
C VAL A 135 -9.74 -13.63 -1.40
N GLU A 136 -10.84 -13.93 -2.10
CA GLU A 136 -11.12 -15.29 -2.56
C GLU A 136 -10.13 -15.76 -3.63
N PHE A 137 -9.66 -14.85 -4.48
CA PHE A 137 -8.61 -15.17 -5.45
C PHE A 137 -7.29 -15.56 -4.77
N ILE A 138 -6.87 -14.82 -3.74
CA ILE A 138 -5.65 -15.13 -2.97
C ILE A 138 -5.83 -16.44 -2.19
N ARG A 139 -7.02 -16.66 -1.63
CA ARG A 139 -7.31 -17.84 -0.82
C ARG A 139 -7.31 -19.17 -1.59
N SER A 140 -7.85 -19.16 -2.80
CA SER A 140 -8.08 -20.40 -3.57
C SER A 140 -7.22 -20.52 -4.83
N LEU A 141 -6.53 -19.43 -5.30
CA LEU A 141 -5.69 -19.39 -6.51
C LEU A 141 -6.27 -20.22 -7.67
N PRO A 142 -7.46 -19.88 -8.20
CA PRO A 142 -8.14 -20.69 -9.20
C PRO A 142 -7.38 -20.66 -10.52
N THR A 143 -6.67 -21.74 -10.87
CA THR A 143 -5.84 -21.83 -12.08
C THR A 143 -6.58 -22.39 -13.27
N GLU A 144 -7.56 -23.30 -13.08
CA GLU A 144 -8.16 -24.05 -14.18
C GLU A 144 -9.65 -23.75 -14.42
N HIS A 145 -10.44 -23.40 -13.40
CA HIS A 145 -11.90 -23.25 -13.51
C HIS A 145 -12.43 -21.94 -12.94
N PHE A 146 -11.91 -20.80 -13.40
CA PHE A 146 -12.25 -19.48 -12.87
C PHE A 146 -13.75 -19.17 -12.81
N LYS A 147 -14.53 -19.57 -13.83
CA LYS A 147 -16.00 -19.33 -13.85
C LYS A 147 -16.74 -20.14 -12.78
N ALA A 148 -16.35 -21.40 -12.58
CA ALA A 148 -16.96 -22.26 -11.55
C ALA A 148 -16.65 -21.69 -10.17
N TRP A 149 -15.40 -21.39 -9.89
CA TRP A 149 -14.93 -20.75 -8.65
C TRP A 149 -15.67 -19.43 -8.38
N PHE A 150 -15.78 -18.54 -9.38
CA PHE A 150 -16.45 -17.25 -9.24
C PHE A 150 -17.95 -17.43 -8.90
N ASN A 151 -18.64 -18.37 -9.54
CA ASN A 151 -20.05 -18.64 -9.29
C ASN A 151 -20.28 -19.30 -7.92
N ASP A 152 -19.35 -20.12 -7.45
CA ASP A 152 -19.45 -20.84 -6.20
C ASP A 152 -19.50 -19.87 -5.01
N TRP A 153 -18.48 -19.04 -4.81
CA TRP A 153 -18.49 -18.12 -3.70
C TRP A 153 -19.51 -16.97 -3.87
N MET A 154 -19.83 -16.56 -5.10
CA MET A 154 -20.87 -15.56 -5.37
C MET A 154 -22.28 -16.05 -5.10
N SER A 155 -22.52 -17.36 -5.06
CA SER A 155 -23.82 -17.96 -4.74
C SER A 155 -24.12 -17.90 -3.24
N ASP A 156 -23.11 -17.84 -2.38
CA ASP A 156 -23.26 -17.66 -0.94
C ASP A 156 -23.69 -16.21 -0.61
N LYS A 157 -24.98 -16.05 -0.31
CA LYS A 157 -25.58 -14.73 -0.01
C LYS A 157 -24.98 -14.08 1.24
N ALA A 158 -24.59 -14.86 2.25
CA ALA A 158 -24.05 -14.33 3.49
C ALA A 158 -22.63 -13.80 3.27
N LEU A 159 -21.80 -14.59 2.60
CA LEU A 159 -20.43 -14.24 2.25
C LEU A 159 -20.38 -13.00 1.32
N LYS A 160 -21.19 -13.03 0.27
CA LYS A 160 -21.33 -11.89 -0.66
C LYS A 160 -21.74 -10.61 0.07
N ARG A 161 -22.72 -10.67 0.97
CA ARG A 161 -23.17 -9.50 1.74
C ARG A 161 -22.04 -8.97 2.64
N ALA A 162 -21.29 -9.84 3.31
CA ALA A 162 -20.15 -9.44 4.12
C ALA A 162 -19.10 -8.71 3.28
N TYR A 163 -18.72 -9.26 2.13
CA TYR A 163 -17.76 -8.61 1.24
C TYR A 163 -18.27 -7.30 0.63
N MET A 164 -19.57 -7.18 0.35
CA MET A 164 -20.17 -5.91 -0.09
C MET A 164 -20.05 -4.82 0.98
N ILE A 165 -20.30 -5.17 2.25
CA ILE A 165 -20.15 -4.23 3.37
C ILE A 165 -18.69 -3.82 3.53
N ILE A 166 -17.75 -4.77 3.54
CA ILE A 166 -16.32 -4.48 3.66
C ILE A 166 -15.84 -3.61 2.49
N THR A 167 -16.23 -3.93 1.26
CA THR A 167 -15.88 -3.11 0.08
C THR A 167 -16.45 -1.69 0.22
N GLY A 168 -17.67 -1.54 0.71
CA GLY A 168 -18.30 -0.23 0.97
C GLY A 168 -17.56 0.58 2.04
N LEU A 169 -17.12 -0.06 3.12
CA LEU A 169 -16.31 0.59 4.16
C LEU A 169 -14.98 1.10 3.60
N TRP A 170 -14.31 0.32 2.74
CA TRP A 170 -13.07 0.75 2.09
C TRP A 170 -13.29 1.91 1.13
N VAL A 171 -14.36 1.91 0.34
CA VAL A 171 -14.73 3.07 -0.48
C VAL A 171 -14.94 4.30 0.40
N GLY A 172 -15.69 4.17 1.50
CA GLY A 172 -15.90 5.25 2.46
C GLY A 172 -14.60 5.79 3.04
N LEU A 173 -13.67 4.90 3.39
CA LEU A 173 -12.35 5.28 3.91
C LEU A 173 -11.53 6.06 2.88
N PHE A 174 -11.46 5.62 1.63
CA PHE A 174 -10.74 6.35 0.57
C PHE A 174 -11.39 7.70 0.27
N LEU A 175 -12.72 7.78 0.24
CA LEU A 175 -13.43 9.05 0.04
C LEU A 175 -13.21 10.00 1.22
N LEU A 176 -13.23 9.51 2.45
CA LEU A 176 -12.93 10.31 3.64
C LEU A 176 -11.51 10.87 3.60
N ARG A 177 -10.53 10.04 3.21
CA ARG A 177 -9.14 10.50 3.01
C ARG A 177 -9.06 11.63 1.99
N LEU A 178 -9.70 11.48 0.84
CA LEU A 178 -9.72 12.51 -0.20
C LEU A 178 -10.43 13.78 0.28
N ALA A 179 -11.57 13.64 0.97
CA ALA A 179 -12.34 14.77 1.49
C ALA A 179 -11.56 15.62 2.50
N VAL A 180 -10.66 15.01 3.29
CA VAL A 180 -9.80 15.74 4.24
C VAL A 180 -8.55 16.26 3.54
N GLN A 181 -7.88 15.44 2.76
CA GLN A 181 -6.53 15.76 2.25
C GLN A 181 -6.57 16.71 1.03
N VAL A 182 -7.57 16.60 0.15
CA VAL A 182 -7.66 17.46 -1.05
C VAL A 182 -7.85 18.95 -0.68
N PRO A 183 -8.74 19.36 0.24
CA PRO A 183 -8.83 20.74 0.69
C PRO A 183 -7.51 21.27 1.27
N LEU A 184 -6.82 20.46 2.11
CA LEU A 184 -5.52 20.84 2.68
C LEU A 184 -4.43 21.03 1.61
N TYR A 185 -4.47 20.23 0.55
CA TYR A 185 -3.60 20.38 -0.61
C TYR A 185 -3.89 21.68 -1.37
N LEU A 186 -5.16 21.95 -1.64
CA LEU A 186 -5.58 23.15 -2.39
C LEU A 186 -5.27 24.45 -1.62
N THR A 187 -5.37 24.42 -0.29
CA THR A 187 -5.04 25.55 0.58
C THR A 187 -3.55 25.65 0.93
N ASN A 188 -2.72 24.79 0.38
CA ASN A 188 -1.26 24.75 0.59
C ASN A 188 -0.82 24.54 2.06
N HIS A 189 -1.66 23.90 2.88
CA HIS A 189 -1.34 23.58 4.27
C HIS A 189 -0.54 22.27 4.35
N VAL A 190 0.70 22.27 3.85
CA VAL A 190 1.53 21.05 3.68
C VAL A 190 1.78 20.32 5.00
N ALA A 191 2.02 21.05 6.09
CA ALA A 191 2.22 20.46 7.41
C ALA A 191 0.96 19.71 7.91
N ALA A 192 -0.21 20.35 7.81
CA ALA A 192 -1.48 19.73 8.18
C ALA A 192 -1.81 18.53 7.27
N LEU A 193 -1.49 18.63 5.97
CA LEU A 193 -1.63 17.54 5.01
C LEU A 193 -0.77 16.32 5.39
N GLY A 194 0.49 16.56 5.79
CA GLY A 194 1.38 15.51 6.26
C GLY A 194 0.86 14.82 7.52
N VAL A 195 0.44 15.60 8.52
CA VAL A 195 -0.16 15.07 9.76
C VAL A 195 -1.44 14.29 9.47
N ALA A 196 -2.35 14.82 8.64
CA ALA A 196 -3.56 14.13 8.24
C ALA A 196 -3.26 12.79 7.57
N ARG A 197 -2.23 12.75 6.70
CA ARG A 197 -1.80 11.50 6.06
C ARG A 197 -1.27 10.48 7.06
N LEU A 198 -0.45 10.90 8.03
CA LEU A 198 0.06 10.00 9.07
C LEU A 198 -1.06 9.45 9.96
N LEU A 199 -2.02 10.30 10.38
CA LEU A 199 -3.14 9.89 11.24
C LEU A 199 -4.13 8.95 10.53
N MET A 200 -4.37 9.19 9.24
CA MET A 200 -5.31 8.38 8.45
C MET A 200 -4.66 7.13 7.83
N GLY A 201 -3.39 6.90 8.12
CA GLY A 201 -2.58 5.81 7.59
C GLY A 201 -1.98 6.13 6.22
N ILE A 202 -0.88 5.50 5.97
CA ILE A 202 -0.13 5.62 4.70
C ILE A 202 -0.75 4.71 3.66
#